data_daaec428f752a17f760e0d390768b8c5
#
_entry.id   daaec428f752a17f760e0d390768b8c5
#
_cell.length_a   1.000
_cell.length_b   1.000
_cell.length_c   1.000
_cell.angle_alpha   90.00
_cell.angle_beta   90.00
_cell.angle_gamma   90.00
#
_symmetry.space_group_name_H-M   'P 1'
#
loop_
_entity.id
_entity.type
_entity.pdbx_description
1 polymer ?
#
loop_
_entity_poly.entity_id
_entity_poly.type
_entity_poly.pdbx_seq_one_letter_code
_entity_poly.pdbx_strand_id
1 'polypeptide(L)'
;MKIAGLVAFAAVMLIGTPVVAQQQQTEIVFCNKTGSKIFTALAHVPPATKKWTLTAWQTIPAGGCKSVARWNTALFYYYAEKEGRTLHWPAASGVDKTFCVPSRAITREIVGGTCATGERNVGFKGTVPNAGKYTINLNS
;
A
#
# COMPACT_ATOMS: atom_id res chain seq x y z
N MET A 1 -28.25 -22.33 71.46
CA MET A 1 -28.16 -22.80 70.05
C MET A 1 -27.63 -21.68 69.17
N LYS A 2 -26.37 -21.75 68.76
CA LYS A 2 -25.71 -20.72 67.93
C LYS A 2 -25.69 -21.20 66.47
N ILE A 3 -26.37 -20.45 65.58
CA ILE A 3 -26.34 -20.71 64.16
C ILE A 3 -25.24 -19.82 63.55
N ALA A 4 -24.20 -20.45 63.13
CA ALA A 4 -23.13 -19.75 62.40
C ALA A 4 -23.51 -19.61 60.90
N GLY A 5 -23.74 -18.37 60.47
CA GLY A 5 -23.98 -18.08 59.07
C GLY A 5 -22.64 -18.07 58.27
N LEU A 6 -22.53 -18.96 57.32
CA LEU A 6 -21.44 -18.92 56.32
C LEU A 6 -21.76 -17.86 55.29
N VAL A 7 -20.93 -16.80 55.23
CA VAL A 7 -20.94 -15.81 54.13
C VAL A 7 -20.02 -16.34 53.06
N ALA A 8 -20.57 -16.79 51.93
CA ALA A 8 -19.80 -17.15 50.76
C ALA A 8 -19.45 -15.88 49.96
N PHE A 9 -18.17 -15.52 49.94
CA PHE A 9 -17.66 -14.49 49.04
C PHE A 9 -17.48 -15.08 47.64
N ALA A 10 -18.33 -14.67 46.71
CA ALA A 10 -18.15 -14.97 45.29
C ALA A 10 -17.10 -14.01 44.73
N ALA A 11 -15.91 -14.53 44.45
CA ALA A 11 -14.88 -13.79 43.72
C ALA A 11 -15.26 -13.71 42.24
N VAL A 12 -15.67 -12.54 41.77
CA VAL A 12 -15.89 -12.27 40.36
C VAL A 12 -14.52 -12.11 39.70
N MET A 13 -14.05 -13.15 39.01
CA MET A 13 -12.87 -13.05 38.14
C MET A 13 -13.26 -12.28 36.87
N LEU A 14 -12.86 -11.03 36.79
CA LEU A 14 -12.87 -10.25 35.54
C LEU A 14 -11.80 -10.84 34.62
N ILE A 15 -12.22 -11.72 33.73
CA ILE A 15 -11.37 -12.20 32.63
C ILE A 15 -11.29 -11.04 31.63
N GLY A 16 -10.23 -10.21 31.75
CA GLY A 16 -9.91 -9.19 30.76
C GLY A 16 -9.55 -9.90 29.46
N THR A 17 -10.41 -9.80 28.44
CA THR A 17 -10.04 -10.22 27.07
C THR A 17 -8.89 -9.36 26.58
N PRO A 18 -7.78 -9.94 26.06
CA PRO A 18 -6.72 -9.15 25.49
C PRO A 18 -7.28 -8.40 24.27
N VAL A 19 -7.29 -7.07 24.37
CA VAL A 19 -7.58 -6.22 23.20
C VAL A 19 -6.38 -6.36 22.27
N VAL A 20 -6.54 -7.18 21.23
CA VAL A 20 -5.55 -7.22 20.15
C VAL A 20 -5.62 -5.87 19.46
N ALA A 21 -4.55 -5.07 19.60
CA ALA A 21 -4.43 -3.80 18.89
C ALA A 21 -4.53 -4.09 17.39
N GLN A 22 -5.57 -3.60 16.72
CA GLN A 22 -5.70 -3.70 15.28
C GLN A 22 -4.54 -2.91 14.67
N GLN A 23 -3.73 -3.57 13.83
CA GLN A 23 -2.73 -2.87 13.04
C GLN A 23 -3.44 -1.82 12.19
N GLN A 24 -2.98 -0.57 12.29
CA GLN A 24 -3.49 0.51 11.47
C GLN A 24 -3.20 0.21 10.00
N GLN A 25 -4.24 0.12 9.20
CA GLN A 25 -4.14 -0.09 7.76
C GLN A 25 -4.30 1.22 7.02
N THR A 26 -3.59 1.34 5.92
CA THR A 26 -3.73 2.45 4.98
C THR A 26 -4.28 1.95 3.66
N GLU A 27 -5.28 2.63 3.14
CA GLU A 27 -5.78 2.48 1.79
C GLU A 27 -5.08 3.47 0.88
N ILE A 28 -4.42 2.98 -0.17
CA ILE A 28 -3.78 3.83 -1.18
C ILE A 28 -4.71 4.02 -2.36
N VAL A 29 -5.00 5.27 -2.66
CA VAL A 29 -5.88 5.68 -3.76
C VAL A 29 -5.12 6.56 -4.74
N PHE A 30 -5.16 6.23 -6.01
CA PHE A 30 -4.73 7.13 -7.08
C PHE A 30 -5.93 7.82 -7.69
N CYS A 31 -5.84 9.14 -7.82
CA CYS A 31 -6.82 9.96 -8.51
C CYS A 31 -6.18 10.56 -9.76
N ASN A 32 -6.70 10.17 -10.91
CA ASN A 32 -6.26 10.67 -12.21
C ASN A 32 -6.99 11.97 -12.56
N LYS A 33 -6.29 13.09 -12.47
CA LYS A 33 -6.81 14.43 -12.80
C LYS A 33 -6.53 14.84 -14.25
N THR A 34 -6.13 13.89 -15.08
CA THR A 34 -5.85 14.12 -16.51
C THR A 34 -7.00 13.65 -17.41
N GLY A 35 -6.95 14.03 -18.67
CA GLY A 35 -7.93 13.60 -19.68
C GLY A 35 -7.61 12.26 -20.35
N SER A 36 -6.60 11.51 -19.88
CA SER A 36 -6.18 10.24 -20.47
C SER A 36 -6.05 9.16 -19.41
N LYS A 37 -6.05 7.90 -19.83
CA LYS A 37 -5.73 6.78 -18.92
C LYS A 37 -4.33 6.94 -18.33
N ILE A 38 -4.19 6.51 -17.06
CA ILE A 38 -2.92 6.41 -16.36
C ILE A 38 -2.73 4.97 -15.93
N PHE A 39 -1.50 4.50 -16.01
CA PHE A 39 -1.05 3.20 -15.52
C PHE A 39 -0.17 3.40 -14.30
N THR A 40 -0.43 2.66 -13.22
CA THR A 40 0.31 2.79 -11.97
C THR A 40 1.05 1.52 -11.62
N ALA A 41 2.23 1.67 -11.03
CA ALA A 41 3.00 0.59 -10.44
C ALA A 41 3.34 0.91 -8.98
N LEU A 42 3.33 -0.11 -8.15
CA LEU A 42 3.54 -0.02 -6.72
C LEU A 42 4.60 -1.01 -6.26
N ALA A 43 5.55 -0.53 -5.45
CA ALA A 43 6.46 -1.40 -4.72
C ALA A 43 6.18 -1.26 -3.22
N HIS A 44 5.79 -2.34 -2.58
CA HIS A 44 5.38 -2.38 -1.18
C HIS A 44 5.68 -3.74 -0.54
N VAL A 45 5.53 -3.83 0.77
CA VAL A 45 5.70 -5.08 1.53
C VAL A 45 4.34 -5.55 2.03
N PRO A 46 3.70 -6.54 1.36
CA PRO A 46 2.45 -7.10 1.84
C PRO A 46 2.62 -7.76 3.21
N PRO A 47 1.66 -7.62 4.15
CA PRO A 47 1.74 -8.23 5.47
C PRO A 47 1.89 -9.75 5.44
N ALA A 48 1.26 -10.41 4.45
CA ALA A 48 1.26 -11.87 4.34
C ALA A 48 2.63 -12.45 3.98
N THR A 49 3.37 -11.80 3.08
CA THR A 49 4.66 -12.31 2.57
C THR A 49 5.85 -11.69 3.26
N LYS A 50 5.73 -10.47 3.79
CA LYS A 50 6.80 -9.65 4.37
C LYS A 50 7.98 -9.41 3.42
N LYS A 51 7.74 -9.48 2.12
CA LYS A 51 8.73 -9.29 1.06
C LYS A 51 8.34 -8.13 0.16
N TRP A 52 9.34 -7.40 -0.32
CA TRP A 52 9.10 -6.34 -1.30
C TRP A 52 8.47 -6.92 -2.56
N THR A 53 7.30 -6.39 -2.91
CA THR A 53 6.47 -6.87 -4.01
C THR A 53 6.16 -5.72 -4.95
N LEU A 54 6.31 -5.97 -6.25
CA LEU A 54 5.89 -5.08 -7.31
C LEU A 54 4.50 -5.48 -7.78
N THR A 55 3.57 -4.53 -7.80
CA THR A 55 2.26 -4.66 -8.45
C THR A 55 2.19 -3.65 -9.59
N ALA A 56 2.21 -4.13 -10.80
CA ALA A 56 2.11 -3.36 -12.04
C ALA A 56 1.23 -4.15 -13.03
N TRP A 57 0.44 -3.58 -13.84
CA TRP A 57 0.04 -2.19 -13.97
C TRP A 57 -1.45 -2.09 -13.62
N GLN A 58 -1.82 -1.08 -12.86
CA GLN A 58 -3.22 -0.80 -12.58
C GLN A 58 -3.66 0.38 -13.45
N THR A 59 -4.79 0.23 -14.15
CA THR A 59 -5.34 1.30 -14.99
C THR A 59 -6.26 2.19 -14.19
N ILE A 60 -6.01 3.50 -14.23
CA ILE A 60 -6.86 4.53 -13.64
C ILE A 60 -7.51 5.31 -14.80
N PRO A 61 -8.84 5.25 -14.97
CA PRO A 61 -9.49 5.95 -16.05
C PRO A 61 -9.36 7.48 -15.91
N ALA A 62 -9.49 8.20 -17.03
CA ALA A 62 -9.47 9.65 -17.03
C ALA A 62 -10.50 10.22 -16.05
N GLY A 63 -10.08 11.14 -15.18
CA GLY A 63 -10.95 11.77 -14.19
C GLY A 63 -11.38 10.86 -13.03
N GLY A 64 -10.96 9.59 -13.01
CA GLY A 64 -11.33 8.60 -12.01
C GLY A 64 -10.32 8.45 -10.87
N CYS A 65 -10.79 7.86 -9.78
CA CYS A 65 -9.96 7.41 -8.66
C CYS A 65 -10.08 5.90 -8.49
N LYS A 66 -9.01 5.25 -8.05
CA LYS A 66 -8.98 3.81 -7.79
C LYS A 66 -8.17 3.49 -6.54
N SER A 67 -8.75 2.66 -5.66
CA SER A 67 -8.00 2.04 -4.57
C SER A 67 -7.13 0.92 -5.14
N VAL A 68 -5.83 1.01 -4.97
CA VAL A 68 -4.88 0.07 -5.57
C VAL A 68 -4.31 -0.92 -4.57
N ALA A 69 -4.32 -0.58 -3.29
CA ALA A 69 -3.84 -1.47 -2.24
C ALA A 69 -4.31 -1.04 -0.85
N ARG A 70 -4.30 -2.01 0.07
CA ARG A 70 -4.47 -1.81 1.51
C ARG A 70 -3.40 -2.62 2.24
N TRP A 71 -2.65 -1.97 3.12
CA TRP A 71 -1.70 -2.66 4.00
C TRP A 71 -1.35 -1.81 5.22
N ASN A 72 -0.41 -2.29 6.01
CA ASN A 72 0.09 -1.54 7.15
C ASN A 72 0.64 -0.19 6.74
N THR A 73 0.50 0.81 7.62
CA THR A 73 1.06 2.14 7.44
C THR A 73 2.59 2.06 7.44
N ALA A 74 3.18 1.88 6.27
CA ALA A 74 4.61 1.70 6.07
C ALA A 74 5.07 2.32 4.76
N LEU A 75 6.39 2.49 4.61
CA LEU A 75 7.00 2.98 3.38
C LEU A 75 6.56 2.14 2.18
N PHE A 76 6.15 2.81 1.13
CA PHE A 76 5.94 2.24 -0.20
C PHE A 76 6.54 3.15 -1.26
N TYR A 77 6.72 2.63 -2.46
CA TYR A 77 7.14 3.40 -3.61
C TYR A 77 6.09 3.31 -4.71
N TYR A 78 5.88 4.39 -5.45
CA TYR A 78 4.96 4.41 -6.57
C TYR A 78 5.56 5.05 -7.81
N TYR A 79 5.05 4.62 -8.94
CA TYR A 79 5.26 5.19 -10.25
C TYR A 79 3.92 5.22 -11.00
N ALA A 80 3.71 6.22 -11.79
CA ALA A 80 2.56 6.31 -12.67
C ALA A 80 2.98 6.91 -14.01
N GLU A 81 2.34 6.48 -15.08
CA GLU A 81 2.56 7.05 -16.41
C GLU A 81 1.25 7.23 -17.15
N LYS A 82 1.14 8.33 -17.88
CA LYS A 82 0.04 8.58 -18.80
C LYS A 82 0.17 7.66 -20.01
N GLU A 83 -0.97 7.25 -20.58
CA GLU A 83 -1.02 6.55 -21.86
C GLU A 83 -0.19 7.30 -22.91
N GLY A 84 0.69 6.58 -23.63
CA GLY A 84 1.67 7.16 -24.53
C GLY A 84 2.97 7.65 -23.86
N ARG A 85 3.07 7.56 -22.53
CA ARG A 85 4.27 7.92 -21.73
C ARG A 85 4.75 9.36 -21.88
N THR A 86 3.88 10.27 -22.27
CA THR A 86 4.20 11.70 -22.41
C THR A 86 4.30 12.43 -21.08
N LEU A 87 3.80 11.83 -20.01
CA LEU A 87 3.83 12.35 -18.65
C LEU A 87 3.95 11.19 -17.66
N HIS A 88 4.76 11.36 -16.65
CA HIS A 88 4.93 10.37 -15.58
C HIS A 88 5.13 11.01 -14.20
N TRP A 89 4.86 10.25 -13.16
CA TRP A 89 5.05 10.62 -11.76
C TRP A 89 5.88 9.54 -11.04
N PRO A 90 6.86 9.92 -10.25
CA PRO A 90 7.31 11.28 -10.00
C PRO A 90 7.99 11.89 -11.22
N ALA A 91 8.15 13.23 -11.21
CA ALA A 91 9.11 13.90 -12.08
C ALA A 91 10.53 13.44 -11.72
N ALA A 92 11.50 13.62 -12.64
CA ALA A 92 12.88 13.15 -12.45
C ALA A 92 13.51 13.62 -11.13
N SER A 93 13.22 14.84 -10.68
CA SER A 93 13.71 15.41 -9.41
C SER A 93 13.07 14.78 -8.16
N GLY A 94 11.97 14.06 -8.30
CA GLY A 94 11.25 13.42 -7.19
C GLY A 94 11.51 11.92 -7.06
N VAL A 95 12.46 11.37 -7.81
CA VAL A 95 12.82 9.96 -7.77
C VAL A 95 13.63 9.64 -6.52
N ASP A 96 13.16 8.67 -5.73
CA ASP A 96 13.84 8.18 -4.53
C ASP A 96 14.54 6.83 -4.77
N LYS A 97 13.96 5.98 -5.62
CA LYS A 97 14.48 4.65 -5.93
C LYS A 97 14.04 4.20 -7.32
N THR A 98 14.84 3.37 -7.97
CA THR A 98 14.50 2.77 -9.26
C THR A 98 14.13 1.32 -9.13
N PHE A 99 13.18 0.87 -9.95
CA PHE A 99 12.77 -0.53 -10.05
C PHE A 99 12.60 -0.93 -11.51
N CYS A 100 12.83 -2.21 -11.78
CA CYS A 100 12.50 -2.82 -13.06
C CYS A 100 11.00 -3.07 -13.16
N VAL A 101 10.38 -2.56 -14.21
CA VAL A 101 8.96 -2.77 -14.47
C VAL A 101 8.74 -3.53 -15.77
N PRO A 102 7.84 -4.53 -15.77
CA PRO A 102 7.52 -5.29 -16.97
C PRO A 102 6.62 -4.49 -17.92
N SER A 103 6.47 -4.97 -19.14
CA SER A 103 5.55 -4.39 -20.12
C SER A 103 4.07 -4.79 -19.90
N ARG A 104 3.82 -5.79 -19.06
CA ARG A 104 2.48 -6.34 -18.79
C ARG A 104 2.11 -6.22 -17.30
N ALA A 105 0.81 -6.28 -17.01
CA ALA A 105 0.32 -6.33 -15.64
C ALA A 105 0.80 -7.62 -14.93
N ILE A 106 1.39 -7.45 -13.76
CA ILE A 106 1.93 -8.55 -12.95
C ILE A 106 2.03 -8.14 -11.47
N THR A 107 1.96 -9.12 -10.60
CA THR A 107 2.36 -8.99 -9.18
C THR A 107 3.46 -10.01 -8.92
N ARG A 108 4.61 -9.55 -8.45
CA ARG A 108 5.78 -10.41 -8.19
C ARG A 108 6.66 -9.87 -7.07
N GLU A 109 7.44 -10.77 -6.45
CA GLU A 109 8.51 -10.37 -5.55
C GLU A 109 9.58 -9.57 -6.31
N ILE A 110 10.08 -8.49 -5.68
CA ILE A 110 11.18 -7.70 -6.23
C ILE A 110 12.48 -8.41 -5.87
N VAL A 111 13.19 -8.87 -6.89
CA VAL A 111 14.53 -9.43 -6.77
C VAL A 111 15.51 -8.38 -7.29
N GLY A 112 16.58 -8.10 -6.54
CA GLY A 112 17.62 -7.17 -6.95
C GLY A 112 18.36 -7.62 -8.21
N GLY A 113 19.03 -6.69 -8.87
CA GLY A 113 19.86 -6.96 -10.04
C GLY A 113 19.47 -6.16 -11.27
N THR A 114 19.97 -6.61 -12.43
CA THR A 114 19.70 -5.99 -13.73
C THR A 114 18.30 -6.33 -14.21
N CYS A 115 17.64 -5.37 -14.87
CA CYS A 115 16.32 -5.62 -15.47
C CYS A 115 16.40 -6.72 -16.53
N ALA A 116 15.40 -7.60 -16.54
CA ALA A 116 15.26 -8.63 -17.55
C ALA A 116 14.94 -8.00 -18.93
N THR A 117 15.13 -8.79 -19.99
CA THR A 117 14.79 -8.37 -21.36
C THR A 117 13.31 -7.97 -21.44
N GLY A 118 13.04 -6.80 -22.02
CA GLY A 118 11.69 -6.23 -22.14
C GLY A 118 11.21 -5.45 -20.93
N GLU A 119 12.00 -5.42 -19.85
CA GLU A 119 11.73 -4.56 -18.70
C GLU A 119 12.39 -3.19 -18.83
N ARG A 120 11.81 -2.21 -18.15
CA ARG A 120 12.36 -0.84 -18.04
C ARG A 120 12.76 -0.56 -16.61
N ASN A 121 13.88 0.16 -16.44
CA ASN A 121 14.25 0.71 -15.15
C ASN A 121 13.63 2.09 -15.01
N VAL A 122 12.69 2.26 -14.07
CA VAL A 122 11.97 3.52 -13.86
C VAL A 122 12.11 4.03 -12.43
N GLY A 123 12.02 5.36 -12.28
CA GLY A 123 12.15 6.03 -11.00
C GLY A 123 10.84 6.11 -10.23
N PHE A 124 10.84 5.62 -9.01
CA PHE A 124 9.71 5.64 -8.08
C PHE A 124 9.91 6.68 -6.98
N LYS A 125 8.81 7.20 -6.47
CA LYS A 125 8.78 8.05 -5.27
C LYS A 125 8.45 7.22 -4.04
N GLY A 126 9.26 7.37 -2.99
CA GLY A 126 8.99 6.77 -1.68
C GLY A 126 8.09 7.65 -0.84
N THR A 127 7.15 7.03 -0.13
CA THR A 127 6.20 7.72 0.75
C THR A 127 5.87 6.85 1.96
N VAL A 128 5.79 7.48 3.13
CA VAL A 128 5.24 6.87 4.34
C VAL A 128 3.86 7.49 4.57
N PRO A 129 2.77 6.76 4.32
CA PRO A 129 1.43 7.31 4.45
C PRO A 129 1.00 7.38 5.91
N ASN A 130 0.06 8.28 6.22
CA ASN A 130 -0.69 8.23 7.47
C ASN A 130 -1.70 7.07 7.44
N ALA A 131 -2.13 6.62 8.62
CA ALA A 131 -3.22 5.65 8.73
C ALA A 131 -4.52 6.19 8.09
N GLY A 132 -5.34 5.29 7.56
CA GLY A 132 -6.60 5.60 6.90
C GLY A 132 -6.48 5.64 5.38
N LYS A 133 -7.03 6.64 4.74
CA LYS A 133 -6.99 6.81 3.28
C LYS A 133 -5.87 7.77 2.87
N TYR A 134 -4.97 7.30 2.04
CA TYR A 134 -3.91 8.12 1.45
C TYR A 134 -4.17 8.28 -0.06
N THR A 135 -4.39 9.52 -0.49
CA THR A 135 -4.71 9.82 -1.89
C THR A 135 -3.52 10.46 -2.61
N ILE A 136 -3.16 9.90 -3.74
CA ILE A 136 -2.14 10.44 -4.64
C ILE A 136 -2.86 11.05 -5.85
N ASN A 137 -2.77 12.36 -5.99
CA ASN A 137 -3.36 13.08 -7.12
C ASN A 137 -2.36 13.18 -8.27
N LEU A 138 -2.73 12.68 -9.43
CA LEU A 138 -1.94 12.69 -10.65
C LEU A 138 -2.48 13.81 -11.57
N ASN A 139 -1.79 14.94 -11.57
CA ASN A 139 -2.18 16.13 -12.32
C ASN A 139 -1.39 16.26 -13.63
N SER A 140 -1.97 16.91 -14.62
CA SER A 140 -1.26 17.30 -15.86
C SER A 140 -0.30 18.44 -15.62
#